data_0af61cbf4a435044b1f504790d45db3f
#
_entry.id   0af61cbf4a435044b1f504790d45db3f
#
_cell.length_a   1.000
_cell.length_b   1.000
_cell.length_c   1.000
_cell.angle_alpha   90.00
_cell.angle_beta   90.00
_cell.angle_gamma   90.00
#
_symmetry.space_group_name_H-M   'P 1'
#
loop_
_entity.id
_entity.type
_entity.pdbx_description
1 polymer ?
#
loop_
_entity_poly.entity_id
_entity_poly.type
_entity_poly.pdbx_seq_one_letter_code
_entity_poly.pdbx_strand_id
1 'polypeptide(L)'
;MKKLSNGPFKVFINQYLQLRRSLGRILQGAEYTLNKFDLYLSQYFPDAKTITKPMIVGYLQALKQLQASSLYICFMHLRQFCRFLFQINQDTYVPEKRLIRKGTTIRRPHIYTIEEALKLIELARMLTPHGSLRPHTYSTLISLLWVSGLRIREALKLNLEDVDTDNAVLHIRESKFFKSRIVPLTLSSAAALDIYRNLRAEHGYDQRPGAPFFINGHAKRCSYSAVETTFLILIRQLGMRTAQGGTPRLHDFRHTFATRYLNEVYQTGKDPNAALPLLATYLGHVNITDTQVYLHPASGLLATAGQRFFEHVYKSDSLLKGGRL
;
A
#
# COMPACT_ATOMS: atom_id res chain seq x y z
N MET A 1 9.74 -15.60 20.49
CA MET A 1 8.49 -16.25 20.98
C MET A 1 7.49 -15.15 21.34
N LYS A 2 6.31 -15.10 20.69
CA LYS A 2 5.21 -14.22 21.11
C LYS A 2 4.70 -14.74 22.44
N LYS A 3 4.85 -13.96 23.54
CA LYS A 3 4.14 -14.25 24.79
C LYS A 3 2.64 -14.25 24.46
N LEU A 4 2.03 -15.44 24.45
CA LEU A 4 0.58 -15.56 24.42
C LEU A 4 0.06 -14.87 25.69
N SER A 5 -0.76 -13.83 25.55
CA SER A 5 -1.42 -13.23 26.70
C SER A 5 -2.39 -14.27 27.27
N ASN A 6 -2.38 -14.45 28.57
CA ASN A 6 -3.36 -15.27 29.30
C ASN A 6 -4.25 -14.33 30.16
N GLY A 7 -4.63 -13.20 29.60
CA GLY A 7 -5.48 -12.24 30.28
C GLY A 7 -6.96 -12.66 30.30
N PRO A 8 -7.78 -11.91 31.05
CA PRO A 8 -9.19 -12.26 31.33
C PRO A 8 -10.09 -12.33 30.09
N PHE A 9 -9.68 -11.69 28.98
CA PHE A 9 -10.48 -11.67 27.74
C PHE A 9 -9.89 -12.50 26.61
N LYS A 10 -8.88 -13.32 26.87
CA LYS A 10 -8.18 -14.12 25.84
C LYS A 10 -9.12 -15.00 25.01
N VAL A 11 -10.07 -15.67 25.65
CA VAL A 11 -11.05 -16.53 24.98
C VAL A 11 -11.90 -15.71 24.01
N PHE A 12 -12.43 -14.58 24.46
CA PHE A 12 -13.25 -13.70 23.62
C PHE A 12 -12.46 -13.04 22.49
N ILE A 13 -11.20 -12.70 22.71
CA ILE A 13 -10.30 -12.19 21.66
C ILE A 13 -10.14 -13.24 20.56
N ASN A 14 -9.90 -14.50 20.92
CA ASN A 14 -9.77 -15.59 19.95
C ASN A 14 -11.06 -15.80 19.14
N GLN A 15 -12.22 -15.81 19.82
CA GLN A 15 -13.53 -15.91 19.16
C GLN A 15 -13.77 -14.76 18.18
N TYR A 16 -13.52 -13.53 18.62
CA TYR A 16 -13.62 -12.35 17.77
C TYR A 16 -12.72 -12.43 16.52
N LEU A 17 -11.45 -12.80 16.71
CA LEU A 17 -10.49 -12.91 15.61
C LEU A 17 -10.89 -14.02 14.65
N GLN A 18 -11.36 -15.17 15.16
CA GLN A 18 -11.85 -16.27 14.33
C GLN A 18 -13.07 -15.86 13.50
N LEU A 19 -14.08 -15.24 14.13
CA LEU A 19 -15.26 -14.72 13.44
C LEU A 19 -14.88 -13.72 12.34
N ARG A 20 -13.94 -12.82 12.62
CA ARG A 20 -13.53 -11.80 11.64
C ARG A 20 -12.68 -12.41 10.50
N ARG A 21 -11.92 -13.47 10.77
CA ARG A 21 -11.14 -14.20 9.77
C ARG A 21 -12.04 -15.01 8.85
N SER A 22 -13.11 -15.65 9.35
CA SER A 22 -14.09 -16.35 8.51
C SER A 22 -14.80 -15.42 7.53
N LEU A 23 -14.88 -14.10 7.87
CA LEU A 23 -15.36 -13.05 6.97
C LEU A 23 -14.26 -12.50 6.03
N GLY A 24 -13.14 -13.20 5.86
CA GLY A 24 -12.07 -12.83 4.93
C GLY A 24 -11.18 -11.66 5.35
N ARG A 25 -11.12 -11.31 6.64
CA ARG A 25 -10.31 -10.17 7.10
C ARG A 25 -8.95 -10.59 7.62
N ILE A 26 -7.90 -9.91 7.15
CA ILE A 26 -6.53 -10.03 7.70
C ILE A 26 -6.44 -9.11 8.92
N LEU A 27 -6.21 -9.67 10.11
CA LEU A 27 -6.35 -8.96 11.40
C LEU A 27 -5.04 -8.87 12.21
N GLN A 28 -3.87 -8.93 11.58
CA GLN A 28 -2.58 -8.92 12.30
C GLN A 28 -2.44 -7.72 13.26
N GLY A 29 -2.84 -6.52 12.80
CA GLY A 29 -2.80 -5.31 13.64
C GLY A 29 -3.81 -5.34 14.79
N ALA A 30 -5.04 -5.85 14.54
CA ALA A 30 -6.05 -5.99 15.57
C ALA A 30 -5.63 -7.04 16.60
N GLU A 31 -5.14 -8.19 16.17
CA GLU A 31 -4.62 -9.24 17.05
C GLU A 31 -3.49 -8.73 17.96
N TYR A 32 -2.55 -7.99 17.39
CA TYR A 32 -1.48 -7.37 18.18
C TYR A 32 -2.03 -6.40 19.24
N THR A 33 -2.91 -5.50 18.82
CA THR A 33 -3.52 -4.50 19.73
C THR A 33 -4.31 -5.17 20.85
N LEU A 34 -5.16 -6.15 20.52
CA LEU A 34 -6.02 -6.80 21.49
C LEU A 34 -5.23 -7.67 22.48
N ASN A 35 -4.19 -8.37 22.00
CA ASN A 35 -3.30 -9.12 22.91
C ASN A 35 -2.53 -8.19 23.87
N LYS A 36 -2.11 -7.00 23.43
CA LYS A 36 -1.48 -6.01 24.30
C LYS A 36 -2.47 -5.43 25.30
N PHE A 37 -3.69 -5.20 24.91
CA PHE A 37 -4.75 -4.75 25.81
C PHE A 37 -5.10 -5.80 26.85
N ASP A 38 -5.23 -7.06 26.46
CA ASP A 38 -5.49 -8.18 27.38
C ASP A 38 -4.35 -8.36 28.40
N LEU A 39 -3.10 -8.17 27.97
CA LEU A 39 -1.95 -8.16 28.88
C LEU A 39 -2.01 -6.99 29.87
N TYR A 40 -2.42 -5.81 29.42
CA TYR A 40 -2.64 -4.67 30.32
C TYR A 40 -3.75 -4.98 31.34
N LEU A 41 -4.86 -5.59 30.88
CA LEU A 41 -5.95 -5.98 31.78
C LEU A 41 -5.51 -7.05 32.79
N SER A 42 -4.70 -8.03 32.38
CA SER A 42 -4.19 -9.05 33.31
C SER A 42 -3.29 -8.46 34.41
N GLN A 43 -2.64 -7.34 34.13
CA GLN A 43 -1.78 -6.65 35.10
C GLN A 43 -2.55 -5.75 36.06
N TYR A 44 -3.55 -5.02 35.59
CA TYR A 44 -4.23 -3.99 36.36
C TYR A 44 -5.66 -4.35 36.76
N PHE A 45 -6.28 -5.33 36.10
CA PHE A 45 -7.66 -5.75 36.28
C PHE A 45 -7.84 -7.26 36.08
N PRO A 46 -7.09 -8.12 36.84
CA PRO A 46 -7.05 -9.58 36.58
C PRO A 46 -8.42 -10.25 36.67
N ASP A 47 -9.30 -9.78 37.54
CA ASP A 47 -10.63 -10.34 37.80
C ASP A 47 -11.75 -9.68 36.98
N ALA A 48 -11.39 -8.91 35.96
CA ALA A 48 -12.37 -8.19 35.14
C ALA A 48 -13.28 -9.16 34.36
N LYS A 49 -14.60 -9.09 34.66
CA LYS A 49 -15.63 -9.85 33.93
C LYS A 49 -16.23 -9.06 32.75
N THR A 50 -16.06 -7.74 32.74
CA THR A 50 -16.54 -6.83 31.71
C THR A 50 -15.52 -5.72 31.46
N ILE A 51 -15.58 -5.09 30.30
CA ILE A 51 -14.72 -3.95 29.97
C ILE A 51 -15.45 -2.66 30.36
N THR A 52 -14.81 -1.84 31.20
CA THR A 52 -15.33 -0.57 31.63
C THR A 52 -14.64 0.63 30.99
N LYS A 53 -15.23 1.82 31.08
CA LYS A 53 -14.66 3.06 30.58
C LYS A 53 -13.26 3.38 31.14
N PRO A 54 -13.01 3.27 32.48
CA PRO A 54 -11.69 3.48 33.04
C PRO A 54 -10.60 2.57 32.46
N MET A 55 -10.90 1.30 32.17
CA MET A 55 -9.96 0.35 31.59
C MET A 55 -9.51 0.80 30.18
N ILE A 56 -10.46 1.21 29.35
CA ILE A 56 -10.15 1.72 28.00
C ILE A 56 -9.36 3.02 28.06
N VAL A 57 -9.80 3.97 28.87
CA VAL A 57 -9.14 5.28 29.00
C VAL A 57 -7.74 5.12 29.55
N GLY A 58 -7.55 4.33 30.60
CA GLY A 58 -6.23 4.05 31.20
C GLY A 58 -5.26 3.42 30.20
N TYR A 59 -5.72 2.42 29.43
CA TYR A 59 -4.89 1.82 28.39
C TYR A 59 -4.51 2.80 27.27
N LEU A 60 -5.46 3.61 26.80
CA LEU A 60 -5.19 4.64 25.78
C LEU A 60 -4.25 5.72 26.30
N GLN A 61 -4.32 6.05 27.59
CA GLN A 61 -3.38 6.97 28.24
C GLN A 61 -1.96 6.40 28.30
N ALA A 62 -1.81 5.09 28.57
CA ALA A 62 -0.52 4.42 28.54
C ALA A 62 0.12 4.39 27.12
N LEU A 63 -0.68 4.61 26.06
CA LEU A 63 -0.24 4.67 24.67
C LEU A 63 -0.08 6.10 24.11
N LYS A 64 -0.11 7.14 24.95
CA LYS A 64 -0.03 8.56 24.50
C LYS A 64 1.24 8.91 23.72
N GLN A 65 2.34 8.16 23.90
CA GLN A 65 3.59 8.33 23.14
C GLN A 65 3.48 7.90 21.67
N LEU A 66 2.43 7.17 21.29
CA LEU A 66 2.20 6.80 19.90
C LEU A 66 1.76 8.03 19.08
N GLN A 67 2.11 8.01 17.79
CA GLN A 67 1.55 8.98 16.85
C GLN A 67 0.01 8.92 16.87
N ALA A 68 -0.65 10.07 16.72
CA ALA A 68 -2.11 10.20 16.78
C ALA A 68 -2.86 9.24 15.85
N SER A 69 -2.32 8.99 14.64
CA SER A 69 -2.88 8.03 13.68
C SER A 69 -2.80 6.59 14.18
N SER A 70 -1.66 6.21 14.81
CA SER A 70 -1.46 4.87 15.37
C SER A 70 -2.35 4.65 16.59
N LEU A 71 -2.44 5.64 17.48
CA LEU A 71 -3.33 5.63 18.62
C LEU A 71 -4.80 5.47 18.20
N TYR A 72 -5.22 6.22 17.15
CA TYR A 72 -6.56 6.09 16.59
C TYR A 72 -6.84 4.69 16.02
N ILE A 73 -5.88 4.06 15.34
CA ILE A 73 -6.02 2.69 14.86
C ILE A 73 -6.18 1.70 16.02
N CYS A 74 -5.35 1.81 17.06
CA CYS A 74 -5.48 1.00 18.27
C CYS A 74 -6.87 1.18 18.90
N PHE A 75 -7.32 2.42 19.06
CA PHE A 75 -8.65 2.76 19.56
C PHE A 75 -9.77 2.11 18.72
N MET A 76 -9.67 2.15 17.39
CA MET A 76 -10.66 1.53 16.51
C MET A 76 -10.71 0.00 16.64
N HIS A 77 -9.57 -0.65 16.86
CA HIS A 77 -9.54 -2.09 17.14
C HIS A 77 -10.23 -2.42 18.46
N LEU A 78 -9.93 -1.68 19.53
CA LEU A 78 -10.59 -1.83 20.83
C LEU A 78 -12.10 -1.61 20.72
N ARG A 79 -12.52 -0.53 20.09
CA ARG A 79 -13.93 -0.21 19.91
C ARG A 79 -14.69 -1.31 19.16
N GLN A 80 -14.11 -1.88 18.11
CA GLN A 80 -14.72 -2.99 17.37
C GLN A 80 -14.84 -4.25 18.24
N PHE A 81 -13.84 -4.53 19.05
CA PHE A 81 -13.86 -5.65 19.98
C PHE A 81 -14.90 -5.43 21.10
N CYS A 82 -14.97 -4.24 21.69
CA CYS A 82 -16.01 -3.92 22.69
C CYS A 82 -17.42 -4.04 22.09
N ARG A 83 -17.63 -3.66 20.83
CA ARG A 83 -18.92 -3.87 20.16
C ARG A 83 -19.26 -5.36 19.99
N PHE A 84 -18.29 -6.21 19.76
CA PHE A 84 -18.49 -7.66 19.72
C PHE A 84 -18.84 -8.18 21.11
N LEU A 85 -18.10 -7.78 22.14
CA LEU A 85 -18.38 -8.19 23.52
C LEU A 85 -19.74 -7.73 24.02
N PHE A 86 -20.17 -6.52 23.64
CA PHE A 86 -21.48 -5.97 23.99
C PHE A 86 -22.65 -6.84 23.52
N GLN A 87 -22.48 -7.59 22.43
CA GLN A 87 -23.49 -8.55 21.96
C GLN A 87 -23.58 -9.80 22.87
N ILE A 88 -22.54 -10.07 23.66
CA ILE A 88 -22.45 -11.21 24.57
C ILE A 88 -22.80 -10.75 26.01
N ASN A 89 -22.32 -9.59 26.39
CA ASN A 89 -22.55 -8.98 27.71
C ASN A 89 -22.80 -7.47 27.56
N GLN A 90 -24.05 -7.06 27.78
CA GLN A 90 -24.49 -5.66 27.62
C GLN A 90 -23.89 -4.69 28.64
N ASP A 91 -23.27 -5.19 29.71
CA ASP A 91 -22.53 -4.36 30.68
C ASP A 91 -21.20 -3.87 30.14
N THR A 92 -20.79 -4.36 28.95
CA THR A 92 -19.53 -3.95 28.32
C THR A 92 -19.62 -2.53 27.80
N TYR A 93 -18.71 -1.68 28.25
CA TYR A 93 -18.59 -0.31 27.73
C TYR A 93 -18.11 -0.31 26.27
N VAL A 94 -18.88 0.31 25.40
CA VAL A 94 -18.49 0.55 23.99
C VAL A 94 -18.04 2.01 23.83
N PRO A 95 -16.74 2.26 23.59
CA PRO A 95 -16.23 3.64 23.49
C PRO A 95 -16.92 4.44 22.39
N GLU A 96 -17.20 5.71 22.62
CA GLU A 96 -17.77 6.65 21.64
C GLU A 96 -16.76 6.90 20.51
N LYS A 97 -17.24 7.05 19.26
CA LYS A 97 -16.36 7.29 18.10
C LYS A 97 -15.44 8.51 18.27
N ARG A 98 -15.86 9.50 19.04
CA ARG A 98 -15.16 10.77 19.25
C ARG A 98 -14.20 10.75 20.45
N LEU A 99 -14.08 9.64 21.19
CA LEU A 99 -13.20 9.54 22.36
C LEU A 99 -11.73 9.85 21.99
N ILE A 100 -11.29 9.41 20.82
CA ILE A 100 -9.98 9.74 20.23
C ILE A 100 -10.20 10.43 18.90
N ARG A 101 -9.59 11.61 18.73
CA ARG A 101 -9.61 12.31 17.44
C ARG A 101 -8.69 11.60 16.44
N LYS A 102 -9.20 11.39 15.23
CA LYS A 102 -8.36 10.94 14.14
C LYS A 102 -7.32 12.01 13.85
N GLY A 103 -6.04 11.67 13.98
CA GLY A 103 -4.98 12.60 13.60
C GLY A 103 -5.12 13.01 12.13
N THR A 104 -5.06 14.30 11.87
CA THR A 104 -5.22 14.91 10.53
C THR A 104 -3.92 15.03 9.75
N THR A 105 -2.89 14.25 10.07
CA THR A 105 -1.64 14.28 9.31
C THR A 105 -1.90 13.77 7.90
N ILE A 106 -2.29 14.69 7.00
CA ILE A 106 -2.41 14.41 5.56
C ILE A 106 -0.97 14.32 5.03
N ARG A 107 -0.45 13.11 4.97
CA ARG A 107 0.84 12.86 4.34
C ARG A 107 0.63 12.82 2.84
N ARG A 108 1.09 13.84 2.13
CA ARG A 108 1.09 13.85 0.67
C ARG A 108 2.06 12.78 0.16
N PRO A 109 1.66 11.94 -0.82
CA PRO A 109 2.56 11.00 -1.44
C PRO A 109 3.66 11.73 -2.22
N HIS A 110 4.85 11.15 -2.28
CA HIS A 110 5.90 11.59 -3.19
C HIS A 110 5.57 11.11 -4.60
N ILE A 111 5.59 12.01 -5.56
CA ILE A 111 5.47 11.67 -6.99
C ILE A 111 6.87 11.64 -7.57
N TYR A 112 7.36 10.43 -7.81
CA TYR A 112 8.71 10.22 -8.36
C TYR A 112 8.81 10.79 -9.77
N THR A 113 9.91 11.48 -10.06
CA THR A 113 10.28 11.80 -11.43
C THR A 113 10.90 10.59 -12.15
N ILE A 114 11.04 10.68 -13.46
CA ILE A 114 11.71 9.63 -14.25
C ILE A 114 13.16 9.48 -13.79
N GLU A 115 13.86 10.60 -13.59
CA GLU A 115 15.26 10.65 -13.15
C GLU A 115 15.44 10.03 -11.76
N GLU A 116 14.53 10.31 -10.83
CA GLU A 116 14.54 9.71 -9.48
C GLU A 116 14.35 8.18 -9.55
N ALA A 117 13.41 7.72 -10.38
CA ALA A 117 13.16 6.29 -10.55
C ALA A 117 14.36 5.58 -11.20
N LEU A 118 14.96 6.16 -12.24
CA LEU A 118 16.16 5.62 -12.88
C LEU A 118 17.34 5.56 -11.92
N LYS A 119 17.63 6.63 -11.17
CA LYS A 119 18.69 6.65 -10.14
C LYS A 119 18.50 5.56 -9.08
N LEU A 120 17.25 5.33 -8.65
CA LEU A 120 16.94 4.26 -7.70
C LEU A 120 17.21 2.85 -8.29
N ILE A 121 16.84 2.64 -9.55
CA ILE A 121 17.07 1.38 -10.25
C ILE A 121 18.57 1.13 -10.46
N GLU A 122 19.31 2.15 -10.87
CA GLU A 122 20.76 2.08 -11.05
C GLU A 122 21.48 1.79 -9.74
N LEU A 123 21.13 2.50 -8.68
CA LEU A 123 21.70 2.28 -7.35
C LEU A 123 21.36 0.88 -6.81
N ALA A 124 20.17 0.37 -7.11
CA ALA A 124 19.79 -1.00 -6.76
C ALA A 124 20.63 -2.06 -7.46
N ARG A 125 21.08 -1.79 -8.71
CA ARG A 125 22.01 -2.66 -9.45
C ARG A 125 23.42 -2.72 -8.83
N MET A 126 23.77 -1.74 -8.02
CA MET A 126 25.06 -1.68 -7.30
C MET A 126 25.02 -2.33 -5.91
N LEU A 127 23.89 -2.93 -5.50
CA LEU A 127 23.77 -3.59 -4.20
C LEU A 127 24.74 -4.77 -4.07
N THR A 128 25.36 -4.90 -2.91
CA THR A 128 26.25 -6.03 -2.56
C THR A 128 25.45 -7.20 -1.97
N PRO A 129 25.98 -8.44 -2.05
CA PRO A 129 27.21 -8.83 -2.73
C PRO A 129 27.07 -8.80 -4.26
N HIS A 130 28.12 -8.29 -4.94
CA HIS A 130 28.19 -8.32 -6.39
C HIS A 130 28.22 -9.76 -6.91
N GLY A 131 27.67 -10.01 -8.12
CA GLY A 131 27.58 -11.36 -8.68
C GLY A 131 26.46 -12.22 -8.07
N SER A 132 25.74 -11.75 -7.05
CA SER A 132 24.54 -12.41 -6.53
C SER A 132 23.27 -11.94 -7.25
N LEU A 133 22.17 -12.68 -7.06
CA LEU A 133 20.87 -12.27 -7.60
C LEU A 133 20.31 -10.99 -6.94
N ARG A 134 20.83 -10.57 -5.79
CA ARG A 134 20.29 -9.46 -4.99
C ARG A 134 20.17 -8.13 -5.77
N PRO A 135 21.20 -7.64 -6.47
CA PRO A 135 21.09 -6.41 -7.29
C PRO A 135 19.96 -6.51 -8.31
N HIS A 136 19.87 -7.64 -9.00
CA HIS A 136 18.84 -7.90 -10.02
C HIS A 136 17.45 -7.98 -9.40
N THR A 137 17.30 -8.63 -8.23
CA THR A 137 16.03 -8.71 -7.50
C THR A 137 15.49 -7.32 -7.17
N TYR A 138 16.33 -6.43 -6.60
CA TYR A 138 15.87 -5.10 -6.18
C TYR A 138 15.65 -4.16 -7.36
N SER A 139 16.54 -4.15 -8.36
CA SER A 139 16.36 -3.31 -9.55
C SER A 139 15.10 -3.71 -10.33
N THR A 140 14.88 -5.01 -10.56
CA THR A 140 13.67 -5.50 -11.25
C THR A 140 12.40 -5.22 -10.44
N LEU A 141 12.43 -5.40 -9.12
CA LEU A 141 11.29 -5.12 -8.26
C LEU A 141 10.91 -3.63 -8.29
N ILE A 142 11.88 -2.72 -8.18
CA ILE A 142 11.64 -1.26 -8.26
C ILE A 142 11.10 -0.89 -9.64
N SER A 143 11.70 -1.43 -10.72
CA SER A 143 11.22 -1.23 -12.10
C SER A 143 9.78 -1.70 -12.26
N LEU A 144 9.44 -2.88 -11.74
CA LEU A 144 8.08 -3.41 -11.80
C LEU A 144 7.08 -2.50 -11.08
N LEU A 145 7.42 -2.02 -9.89
CA LEU A 145 6.55 -1.10 -9.14
C LEU A 145 6.33 0.22 -9.89
N TRP A 146 7.39 0.73 -10.56
CA TRP A 146 7.34 1.95 -11.36
C TRP A 146 6.42 1.83 -12.57
N VAL A 147 6.51 0.73 -13.33
CA VAL A 147 5.78 0.56 -14.59
C VAL A 147 4.36 0.04 -14.40
N SER A 148 4.07 -0.67 -13.31
CA SER A 148 2.77 -1.34 -13.11
C SER A 148 1.92 -0.73 -12.00
N GLY A 149 2.49 0.10 -11.13
CA GLY A 149 1.76 0.62 -9.96
C GLY A 149 1.22 -0.46 -9.01
N LEU A 150 1.75 -1.68 -9.04
CA LEU A 150 1.36 -2.76 -8.12
C LEU A 150 1.58 -2.37 -6.65
N ARG A 151 0.77 -2.93 -5.75
CA ARG A 151 1.13 -2.88 -4.34
C ARG A 151 2.38 -3.72 -4.11
N ILE A 152 3.34 -3.22 -3.33
CA ILE A 152 4.56 -3.99 -3.02
C ILE A 152 4.27 -5.41 -2.54
N ARG A 153 3.23 -5.61 -1.72
CA ARG A 153 2.84 -6.94 -1.24
C ARG A 153 2.28 -7.84 -2.34
N GLU A 154 1.67 -7.28 -3.39
CA GLU A 154 1.22 -8.02 -4.57
C GLU A 154 2.44 -8.48 -5.38
N ALA A 155 3.38 -7.57 -5.66
CA ALA A 155 4.63 -7.91 -6.36
C ALA A 155 5.44 -8.99 -5.61
N LEU A 156 5.56 -8.88 -4.27
CA LEU A 156 6.28 -9.87 -3.47
C LEU A 156 5.56 -11.22 -3.35
N LYS A 157 4.26 -11.29 -3.60
CA LYS A 157 3.50 -12.55 -3.61
C LYS A 157 3.60 -13.33 -4.91
N LEU A 158 4.04 -12.72 -6.00
CA LEU A 158 4.16 -13.38 -7.30
C LEU A 158 4.98 -14.67 -7.19
N ASN A 159 4.48 -15.71 -7.83
CA ASN A 159 5.18 -16.96 -8.14
C ASN A 159 5.65 -16.91 -9.59
N LEU A 160 6.46 -17.87 -10.02
CA LEU A 160 6.90 -17.99 -11.41
C LEU A 160 5.72 -18.15 -12.38
N GLU A 161 4.72 -18.94 -12.02
CA GLU A 161 3.50 -19.16 -12.80
C GLU A 161 2.59 -17.93 -12.92
N ASP A 162 2.79 -16.91 -12.07
CA ASP A 162 2.00 -15.68 -12.10
C ASP A 162 2.57 -14.64 -13.08
N VAL A 163 3.77 -14.89 -13.61
CA VAL A 163 4.48 -14.00 -14.53
C VAL A 163 4.53 -14.63 -15.93
N ASP A 164 3.52 -14.32 -16.73
CA ASP A 164 3.44 -14.77 -18.12
C ASP A 164 4.10 -13.72 -19.02
N THR A 165 5.36 -13.96 -19.36
CA THR A 165 6.15 -13.07 -20.21
C THR A 165 5.80 -13.19 -21.68
N ASP A 166 5.25 -14.34 -22.13
CA ASP A 166 4.89 -14.59 -23.51
C ASP A 166 3.64 -13.78 -23.90
N ASN A 167 2.63 -13.75 -22.99
CA ASN A 167 1.43 -12.94 -23.16
C ASN A 167 1.54 -11.54 -22.57
N ALA A 168 2.70 -11.19 -22.00
CA ALA A 168 2.96 -9.90 -21.32
C ALA A 168 1.91 -9.55 -20.26
N VAL A 169 1.59 -10.49 -19.37
CA VAL A 169 0.62 -10.29 -18.29
C VAL A 169 1.12 -10.80 -16.94
N LEU A 170 0.60 -10.22 -15.86
CA LEU A 170 0.76 -10.71 -14.49
C LEU A 170 -0.58 -11.17 -13.95
N HIS A 171 -0.60 -12.33 -13.32
CA HIS A 171 -1.74 -12.86 -12.60
C HIS A 171 -1.65 -12.48 -11.12
N ILE A 172 -2.40 -11.46 -10.70
CA ILE A 172 -2.44 -11.06 -9.30
C ILE A 172 -3.53 -11.85 -8.60
N ARG A 173 -3.12 -12.87 -7.81
CA ARG A 173 -4.03 -13.75 -7.09
C ARG A 173 -4.29 -13.23 -5.68
N GLU A 174 -5.51 -13.41 -5.19
CA GLU A 174 -5.91 -13.15 -3.79
C GLU A 174 -5.39 -11.82 -3.23
N SER A 175 -5.61 -10.74 -3.94
CA SER A 175 -5.32 -9.40 -3.45
C SER A 175 -6.25 -9.04 -2.27
N LYS A 176 -6.25 -7.81 -1.81
CA LYS A 176 -7.16 -7.34 -0.76
C LYS A 176 -8.62 -7.69 -1.11
N PHE A 177 -9.33 -8.41 -0.23
CA PHE A 177 -10.70 -8.95 -0.40
C PHE A 177 -10.80 -10.13 -1.39
N PHE A 178 -9.75 -10.98 -1.50
CA PHE A 178 -9.73 -12.19 -2.34
C PHE A 178 -10.02 -11.93 -3.83
N LYS A 179 -9.79 -10.70 -4.31
CA LYS A 179 -9.96 -10.39 -5.72
C LYS A 179 -8.69 -10.72 -6.49
N SER A 180 -8.84 -11.50 -7.55
CA SER A 180 -7.79 -11.75 -8.54
C SER A 180 -7.99 -10.82 -9.73
N ARG A 181 -6.90 -10.44 -10.40
CA ARG A 181 -6.95 -9.66 -11.63
C ARG A 181 -5.73 -9.94 -12.51
N ILE A 182 -5.89 -9.70 -13.79
CA ILE A 182 -4.79 -9.70 -14.76
C ILE A 182 -4.30 -8.25 -14.88
N VAL A 183 -2.98 -8.08 -14.90
CA VAL A 183 -2.31 -6.78 -15.09
C VAL A 183 -1.48 -6.88 -16.36
N PRO A 184 -1.86 -6.20 -17.46
CA PRO A 184 -1.09 -6.18 -18.68
C PRO A 184 0.22 -5.42 -18.48
N LEU A 185 1.26 -5.87 -19.17
CA LEU A 185 2.57 -5.26 -19.22
C LEU A 185 2.88 -4.79 -20.64
N THR A 186 3.82 -3.87 -20.78
CA THR A 186 4.46 -3.61 -22.07
C THR A 186 5.42 -4.77 -22.41
N LEU A 187 5.66 -5.01 -23.69
CA LEU A 187 6.61 -6.05 -24.15
C LEU A 187 8.00 -5.86 -23.53
N SER A 188 8.46 -4.60 -23.41
CA SER A 188 9.74 -4.28 -22.78
C SER A 188 9.76 -4.63 -21.28
N SER A 189 8.65 -4.45 -20.58
CA SER A 189 8.54 -4.84 -19.17
C SER A 189 8.50 -6.35 -19.00
N ALA A 190 7.81 -7.07 -19.89
CA ALA A 190 7.79 -8.52 -19.91
C ALA A 190 9.20 -9.09 -20.16
N ALA A 191 9.92 -8.55 -21.15
CA ALA A 191 11.31 -8.93 -21.45
C ALA A 191 12.24 -8.70 -20.25
N ALA A 192 12.09 -7.59 -19.51
CA ALA A 192 12.88 -7.33 -18.30
C ALA A 192 12.61 -8.35 -17.18
N LEU A 193 11.36 -8.81 -17.04
CA LEU A 193 11.02 -9.87 -16.09
C LEU A 193 11.56 -11.23 -16.53
N ASP A 194 11.57 -11.50 -17.85
CA ASP A 194 12.15 -12.71 -18.41
C ASP A 194 13.64 -12.78 -18.17
N ILE A 195 14.37 -11.68 -18.39
CA ILE A 195 15.80 -11.58 -18.06
C ILE A 195 16.04 -11.94 -16.58
N TYR A 196 15.24 -11.41 -15.67
CA TYR A 196 15.37 -11.74 -14.25
C TYR A 196 15.07 -13.22 -13.98
N ARG A 197 14.05 -13.82 -14.62
CA ARG A 197 13.73 -15.25 -14.55
C ARG A 197 14.90 -16.12 -15.01
N ASN A 198 15.53 -15.76 -16.12
CA ASN A 198 16.68 -16.48 -16.68
C ASN A 198 17.91 -16.38 -15.75
N LEU A 199 18.21 -15.19 -15.21
CA LEU A 199 19.26 -15.01 -14.21
C LEU A 199 19.03 -15.88 -12.96
N ARG A 200 17.76 -16.04 -12.50
CA ARG A 200 17.45 -16.97 -11.41
C ARG A 200 17.79 -18.42 -11.78
N ALA A 201 17.50 -18.84 -13.02
CA ALA A 201 17.81 -20.19 -13.51
C ALA A 201 19.34 -20.42 -13.58
N GLU A 202 20.08 -19.46 -14.11
CA GLU A 202 21.55 -19.49 -14.19
C GLU A 202 22.22 -19.59 -12.80
N HIS A 203 21.61 -18.98 -11.78
CA HIS A 203 22.07 -19.10 -10.39
C HIS A 203 21.58 -20.38 -9.69
N GLY A 204 20.94 -21.31 -10.39
CA GLY A 204 20.51 -22.61 -9.86
C GLY A 204 19.30 -22.55 -8.89
N TYR A 205 18.52 -21.46 -8.91
CA TYR A 205 17.34 -21.36 -8.03
C TYR A 205 16.15 -22.14 -8.60
N ASP A 206 15.23 -22.52 -7.70
CA ASP A 206 14.02 -23.30 -7.98
C ASP A 206 13.15 -22.69 -9.09
N GLN A 207 12.89 -23.48 -10.15
CA GLN A 207 12.12 -23.08 -11.33
C GLN A 207 10.68 -23.64 -11.34
N ARG A 208 10.24 -24.33 -10.28
CA ARG A 208 8.86 -24.85 -10.23
C ARG A 208 7.83 -23.71 -10.29
N PRO A 209 6.70 -23.90 -10.94
CA PRO A 209 5.68 -22.87 -11.15
C PRO A 209 5.28 -22.10 -9.88
N GLY A 210 5.07 -22.84 -8.77
CA GLY A 210 4.72 -22.26 -7.46
C GLY A 210 5.87 -21.63 -6.68
N ALA A 211 7.12 -21.65 -7.19
CA ALA A 211 8.25 -21.01 -6.53
C ALA A 211 8.10 -19.47 -6.53
N PRO A 212 8.56 -18.77 -5.48
CA PRO A 212 8.49 -17.31 -5.42
C PRO A 212 9.23 -16.67 -6.59
N PHE A 213 8.64 -15.67 -7.24
CA PHE A 213 9.31 -14.94 -8.33
C PHE A 213 10.47 -14.10 -7.76
N PHE A 214 10.23 -13.22 -6.79
CA PHE A 214 11.27 -12.43 -6.13
C PHE A 214 11.81 -13.15 -4.88
N ILE A 215 13.10 -13.49 -4.91
CA ILE A 215 13.78 -14.23 -3.85
C ILE A 215 14.94 -13.43 -3.24
N ASN A 216 15.24 -13.75 -1.99
CA ASN A 216 16.41 -13.24 -1.28
C ASN A 216 17.62 -14.18 -1.45
N GLY A 217 18.78 -13.83 -0.86
CA GLY A 217 20.01 -14.62 -0.91
C GLY A 217 19.92 -16.02 -0.29
N HIS A 218 18.83 -16.37 0.40
CA HIS A 218 18.55 -17.69 0.95
C HIS A 218 17.50 -18.47 0.14
N ALA A 219 17.28 -18.11 -1.13
CA ALA A 219 16.27 -18.71 -2.01
C ALA A 219 14.81 -18.62 -1.48
N LYS A 220 14.55 -17.77 -0.48
CA LYS A 220 13.22 -17.57 0.10
C LYS A 220 12.59 -16.30 -0.48
N ARG A 221 11.24 -16.28 -0.51
CA ARG A 221 10.47 -15.09 -0.86
C ARG A 221 10.97 -13.86 -0.12
N CYS A 222 11.18 -12.76 -0.82
CA CYS A 222 11.54 -11.50 -0.21
C CYS A 222 10.47 -11.04 0.80
N SER A 223 10.89 -10.73 2.03
CA SER A 223 9.97 -10.16 3.03
C SER A 223 9.78 -8.66 2.80
N TYR A 224 8.58 -8.15 3.10
CA TYR A 224 8.30 -6.72 3.01
C TYR A 224 9.29 -5.88 3.83
N SER A 225 9.60 -6.30 5.07
CA SER A 225 10.52 -5.56 5.94
C SER A 225 11.94 -5.47 5.38
N ALA A 226 12.46 -6.56 4.81
CA ALA A 226 13.79 -6.55 4.19
C ALA A 226 13.84 -5.62 2.96
N VAL A 227 12.79 -5.67 2.13
CA VAL A 227 12.67 -4.79 0.95
C VAL A 227 12.55 -3.33 1.37
N GLU A 228 11.70 -3.03 2.35
CA GLU A 228 11.52 -1.67 2.88
C GLU A 228 12.84 -1.13 3.47
N THR A 229 13.56 -1.93 4.27
CA THR A 229 14.84 -1.53 4.84
C THR A 229 15.86 -1.21 3.75
N THR A 230 16.02 -2.09 2.75
CA THR A 230 16.95 -1.84 1.63
C THR A 230 16.53 -0.61 0.83
N PHE A 231 15.26 -0.46 0.53
CA PHE A 231 14.74 0.71 -0.17
C PHE A 231 15.03 2.03 0.59
N LEU A 232 14.86 2.04 1.92
CA LEU A 232 15.18 3.21 2.74
C LEU A 232 16.68 3.54 2.74
N ILE A 233 17.55 2.53 2.62
CA ILE A 233 19.00 2.75 2.44
C ILE A 233 19.24 3.46 1.10
N LEU A 234 18.66 2.98 -0.01
CA LEU A 234 18.79 3.60 -1.33
C LEU A 234 18.27 5.05 -1.35
N ILE A 235 17.10 5.29 -0.76
CA ILE A 235 16.54 6.66 -0.62
C ILE A 235 17.48 7.60 0.15
N ARG A 236 18.10 7.10 1.23
CA ARG A 236 19.05 7.90 2.03
C ARG A 236 20.34 8.20 1.25
N GLN A 237 20.87 7.23 0.53
CA GLN A 237 22.07 7.40 -0.31
C GLN A 237 21.85 8.45 -1.41
N LEU A 238 20.64 8.53 -1.98
CA LEU A 238 20.28 9.54 -2.97
C LEU A 238 19.86 10.88 -2.34
N GLY A 239 19.81 10.99 -1.02
CA GLY A 239 19.37 12.21 -0.33
C GLY A 239 17.91 12.60 -0.61
N MET A 240 17.08 11.65 -1.10
CA MET A 240 15.72 11.95 -1.54
C MET A 240 14.80 12.29 -0.38
N ARG A 241 14.02 13.37 -0.57
CA ARG A 241 13.02 13.83 0.40
C ARG A 241 11.70 14.17 -0.31
N THR A 242 10.60 13.99 0.39
CA THR A 242 9.30 14.50 -0.07
C THR A 242 9.27 16.03 0.02
N ALA A 243 8.35 16.68 -0.68
CA ALA A 243 8.13 18.13 -0.58
C ALA A 243 7.85 18.62 0.86
N GLN A 244 7.44 17.74 1.75
CA GLN A 244 7.21 18.02 3.19
C GLN A 244 8.42 17.63 4.07
N GLY A 245 9.60 17.36 3.49
CA GLY A 245 10.82 16.96 4.21
C GLY A 245 10.82 15.51 4.69
N GLY A 246 9.75 14.73 4.46
CA GLY A 246 9.67 13.32 4.85
C GLY A 246 10.45 12.39 3.91
N THR A 247 10.43 11.11 4.20
CA THR A 247 11.07 10.06 3.38
C THR A 247 10.06 9.48 2.38
N PRO A 248 10.38 9.42 1.06
CA PRO A 248 9.60 8.71 0.06
C PRO A 248 9.41 7.23 0.42
N ARG A 249 8.31 6.61 -0.04
CA ARG A 249 7.94 5.23 0.30
C ARG A 249 7.77 4.37 -0.95
N LEU A 250 7.90 3.05 -0.81
CA LEU A 250 7.58 2.09 -1.87
C LEU A 250 6.16 2.25 -2.42
N HIS A 251 5.19 2.58 -1.55
CA HIS A 251 3.80 2.77 -1.98
C HIS A 251 3.60 4.03 -2.85
N ASP A 252 4.53 4.97 -2.77
CA ASP A 252 4.47 6.21 -3.55
C ASP A 252 4.71 5.96 -5.06
N PHE A 253 5.34 4.83 -5.46
CA PHE A 253 5.38 4.38 -6.86
C PHE A 253 3.98 4.17 -7.44
N ARG A 254 3.07 3.60 -6.67
CA ARG A 254 1.69 3.40 -7.10
C ARG A 254 0.94 4.73 -7.24
N HIS A 255 1.18 5.67 -6.34
CA HIS A 255 0.66 7.04 -6.47
C HIS A 255 1.21 7.71 -7.73
N THR A 256 2.50 7.56 -7.98
CA THR A 256 3.15 8.09 -9.18
C THR A 256 2.56 7.51 -10.46
N PHE A 257 2.42 6.18 -10.53
CA PHE A 257 1.80 5.50 -11.68
C PHE A 257 0.39 6.04 -11.96
N ALA A 258 -0.46 6.09 -10.93
CA ALA A 258 -1.83 6.57 -11.07
C ALA A 258 -1.90 8.04 -11.53
N THR A 259 -1.06 8.90 -10.95
CA THR A 259 -0.99 10.32 -11.32
C THR A 259 -0.49 10.49 -12.75
N ARG A 260 0.55 9.76 -13.15
CA ARG A 260 1.08 9.80 -14.54
C ARG A 260 0.03 9.35 -15.54
N TYR A 261 -0.66 8.24 -15.29
CA TYR A 261 -1.73 7.76 -16.16
C TYR A 261 -2.85 8.79 -16.34
N LEU A 262 -3.32 9.41 -15.26
CA LEU A 262 -4.36 10.44 -15.35
C LEU A 262 -3.87 11.70 -16.06
N ASN A 263 -2.61 12.10 -15.86
CA ASN A 263 -2.00 13.22 -16.58
C ASN A 263 -1.94 12.93 -18.08
N GLU A 264 -1.54 11.73 -18.49
CA GLU A 264 -1.49 11.31 -19.90
C GLU A 264 -2.89 11.32 -20.52
N VAL A 265 -3.90 10.74 -19.85
CA VAL A 265 -5.30 10.76 -20.28
C VAL A 265 -5.77 12.19 -20.50
N TYR A 266 -5.44 13.08 -19.56
CA TYR A 266 -5.80 14.48 -19.66
C TYR A 266 -5.08 15.19 -20.81
N GLN A 267 -3.78 14.99 -20.98
CA GLN A 267 -2.97 15.59 -22.07
C GLN A 267 -3.45 15.14 -23.44
N THR A 268 -3.89 13.88 -23.59
CA THR A 268 -4.41 13.35 -24.85
C THR A 268 -5.87 13.77 -25.16
N GLY A 269 -6.47 14.63 -24.34
CA GLY A 269 -7.82 15.15 -24.59
C GLY A 269 -8.95 14.22 -24.13
N LYS A 270 -8.64 13.08 -23.54
CA LYS A 270 -9.63 12.15 -23.01
C LYS A 270 -10.19 12.65 -21.68
N ASP A 271 -11.41 12.21 -21.35
CA ASP A 271 -12.04 12.55 -20.06
C ASP A 271 -11.40 11.73 -18.92
N PRO A 272 -10.75 12.38 -17.93
CA PRO A 272 -10.20 11.69 -16.78
C PRO A 272 -11.26 10.96 -15.94
N ASN A 273 -12.50 11.44 -15.91
CA ASN A 273 -13.59 10.79 -15.18
C ASN A 273 -13.98 9.45 -15.81
N ALA A 274 -13.95 9.36 -17.15
CA ALA A 274 -14.16 8.10 -17.87
C ALA A 274 -13.01 7.11 -17.67
N ALA A 275 -11.79 7.59 -17.45
CA ALA A 275 -10.61 6.77 -17.21
C ALA A 275 -10.50 6.23 -15.76
N LEU A 276 -11.14 6.88 -14.78
CA LEU A 276 -11.08 6.49 -13.36
C LEU A 276 -11.55 5.05 -13.08
N PRO A 277 -12.68 4.55 -13.64
CA PRO A 277 -13.10 3.16 -13.43
C PRO A 277 -12.10 2.15 -13.97
N LEU A 278 -11.48 2.42 -15.13
CA LEU A 278 -10.45 1.57 -15.71
C LEU A 278 -9.21 1.53 -14.83
N LEU A 279 -8.73 2.69 -14.38
CA LEU A 279 -7.61 2.79 -13.47
C LEU A 279 -7.92 2.11 -12.13
N ALA A 280 -9.13 2.27 -11.59
CA ALA A 280 -9.56 1.61 -10.34
C ALA A 280 -9.51 0.09 -10.48
N THR A 281 -10.02 -0.45 -11.59
CA THR A 281 -9.99 -1.89 -11.90
C THR A 281 -8.57 -2.39 -12.06
N TYR A 282 -7.74 -1.70 -12.85
CA TYR A 282 -6.33 -2.04 -13.04
C TYR A 282 -5.57 -2.08 -11.70
N LEU A 283 -5.74 -1.05 -10.89
CA LEU A 283 -5.11 -0.97 -9.58
C LEU A 283 -5.73 -1.94 -8.55
N GLY A 284 -6.92 -2.51 -8.78
CA GLY A 284 -7.63 -3.35 -7.84
C GLY A 284 -8.13 -2.57 -6.62
N HIS A 285 -8.74 -1.40 -6.85
CA HIS A 285 -9.48 -0.65 -5.84
C HIS A 285 -10.89 -1.21 -5.72
N VAL A 286 -11.37 -1.35 -4.48
CA VAL A 286 -12.75 -1.79 -4.21
C VAL A 286 -13.73 -0.65 -4.42
N ASN A 287 -13.33 0.56 -4.03
CA ASN A 287 -14.11 1.78 -4.18
C ASN A 287 -13.39 2.73 -5.13
N ILE A 288 -14.14 3.34 -6.04
CA ILE A 288 -13.62 4.34 -6.97
C ILE A 288 -13.09 5.58 -6.23
N THR A 289 -13.63 5.87 -5.05
CA THR A 289 -13.17 6.95 -4.16
C THR A 289 -11.70 6.81 -3.76
N ASP A 290 -11.19 5.57 -3.67
CA ASP A 290 -9.76 5.32 -3.41
C ASP A 290 -8.89 5.75 -4.61
N THR A 291 -9.48 5.90 -5.80
CA THR A 291 -8.82 6.36 -7.03
C THR A 291 -8.98 7.86 -7.23
N GLN A 292 -10.08 8.46 -6.77
CA GLN A 292 -10.32 9.90 -6.85
C GLN A 292 -9.27 10.74 -6.12
N VAL A 293 -8.60 10.15 -5.12
CA VAL A 293 -7.48 10.78 -4.41
C VAL A 293 -6.36 11.21 -5.36
N TYR A 294 -6.22 10.55 -6.52
CA TYR A 294 -5.20 10.87 -7.52
C TYR A 294 -5.55 12.07 -8.42
N LEU A 295 -6.79 12.53 -8.41
CA LEU A 295 -7.19 13.75 -9.14
C LEU A 295 -6.71 15.04 -8.47
N HIS A 296 -6.49 15.01 -7.13
CA HIS A 296 -6.14 16.21 -6.36
C HIS A 296 -4.65 16.61 -6.36
N PRO A 297 -3.64 15.71 -6.51
CA PRO A 297 -2.24 16.08 -6.43
C PRO A 297 -1.62 16.60 -7.72
N ALA A 298 -2.35 16.59 -8.83
CA ALA A 298 -1.79 16.94 -10.13
C ALA A 298 -1.78 18.45 -10.31
N SER A 299 -0.75 19.14 -9.76
CA SER A 299 -0.44 20.52 -10.16
C SER A 299 -0.31 20.67 -11.68
N GLY A 300 0.13 19.62 -12.38
CA GLY A 300 0.09 19.53 -13.85
C GLY A 300 -1.32 19.50 -14.44
N LEU A 301 -2.30 18.86 -13.79
CA LEU A 301 -3.70 18.86 -14.25
C LEU A 301 -4.31 20.26 -14.16
N LEU A 302 -4.04 21.01 -13.11
CA LEU A 302 -4.52 22.40 -12.97
C LEU A 302 -3.87 23.34 -14.00
N ALA A 303 -2.56 23.19 -14.25
CA ALA A 303 -1.87 23.98 -15.27
C ALA A 303 -2.41 23.67 -16.68
N THR A 304 -2.58 22.37 -17.02
CA THR A 304 -3.12 21.95 -18.32
C THR A 304 -4.61 22.28 -18.46
N ALA A 305 -5.39 22.23 -17.37
CA ALA A 305 -6.79 22.69 -17.37
C ALA A 305 -6.88 24.20 -17.59
N GLY A 306 -6.02 24.99 -16.94
CA GLY A 306 -5.90 26.41 -17.14
C GLY A 306 -5.53 26.77 -18.59
N GLN A 307 -4.58 26.07 -19.18
CA GLN A 307 -4.16 26.26 -20.57
C GLN A 307 -5.29 25.92 -21.55
N ARG A 308 -6.01 24.81 -21.37
CA ARG A 308 -7.18 24.45 -22.21
C ARG A 308 -8.34 25.41 -22.06
N PHE A 309 -8.62 25.86 -20.83
CA PHE A 309 -9.62 26.91 -20.60
C PHE A 309 -9.22 28.18 -21.34
N PHE A 310 -7.96 28.58 -21.24
CA PHE A 310 -7.42 29.72 -21.96
C PHE A 310 -7.56 29.54 -23.48
N GLU A 311 -7.15 28.41 -24.03
CA GLU A 311 -7.27 28.09 -25.46
C GLU A 311 -8.74 28.05 -25.92
N HIS A 312 -9.66 27.50 -25.12
CA HIS A 312 -11.08 27.47 -25.43
C HIS A 312 -11.69 28.87 -25.46
N VAL A 313 -11.39 29.69 -24.47
CA VAL A 313 -11.91 31.07 -24.39
C VAL A 313 -11.33 31.94 -25.50
N TYR A 314 -10.03 31.87 -25.74
CA TYR A 314 -9.40 32.76 -26.75
C TYR A 314 -9.57 32.27 -28.20
N LYS A 315 -9.69 30.96 -28.45
CA LYS A 315 -10.08 30.45 -29.79
C LYS A 315 -11.54 30.77 -30.14
N SER A 316 -12.44 30.78 -29.17
CA SER A 316 -13.82 31.18 -29.36
C SER A 316 -13.94 32.67 -29.71
N ASP A 317 -13.13 33.52 -29.10
CA ASP A 317 -13.12 34.98 -29.42
C ASP A 317 -12.55 35.30 -30.81
N SER A 318 -11.60 34.49 -31.32
CA SER A 318 -11.08 34.67 -32.68
C SER A 318 -12.08 34.28 -33.77
N LEU A 319 -12.98 33.33 -33.49
CA LEU A 319 -14.08 32.95 -34.40
C LEU A 319 -15.22 33.99 -34.45
N LEU A 320 -15.41 34.76 -33.37
CA LEU A 320 -16.41 35.82 -33.30
C LEU A 320 -15.92 37.14 -33.93
N LYS A 321 -14.62 37.33 -34.11
CA LYS A 321 -14.05 38.52 -34.79
C LYS A 321 -13.80 38.35 -36.29
N GLY A 322 -13.94 37.11 -36.84
CA GLY A 322 -13.78 36.80 -38.26
C GLY A 322 -15.05 36.90 -39.11
N GLY A 323 -16.16 37.36 -38.56
CA GLY A 323 -17.48 37.42 -39.22
C GLY A 323 -17.97 38.86 -39.50
N ARG A 324 -17.09 39.74 -39.99
CA ARG A 324 -17.49 41.03 -40.61
C ARG A 324 -16.53 41.37 -41.75
N LEU A 325 -16.89 41.00 -42.93
CA LEU A 325 -16.64 41.71 -44.18
C LEU A 325 -17.72 41.28 -45.18
#